data_6f6c0d3a697dae0d9ee5552cbbd3a2fb
#
_entry.id   6f6c0d3a697dae0d9ee5552cbbd3a2fb
#
_cell.length_a   1.000
_cell.length_b   1.000
_cell.length_c   1.000
_cell.angle_alpha   90.00
_cell.angle_beta   90.00
_cell.angle_gamma   90.00
#
_symmetry.space_group_name_H-M   'P 1'
#
loop_
_entity.id
_entity.type
_entity.pdbx_description
1 polymer ?
#
loop_
_entity_poly.entity_id
_entity_poly.type
_entity_poly.pdbx_seq_one_letter_code
_entity_poly.pdbx_strand_id
1 'polypeptide(L)'
;MEGSEMAKKRPGVVISPDEMNHFLKTVTIAPLTSNMWSVHWRVRVFFDGQNGMIALDHIRSVSKTRLGDCIGSLQMSEIKIIKHTIKTMFVDY
;
A
#
# COMPACT_ATOMS: atom_id res chain seq x y z
N MET A 1 2.02 2.88 -7.87
CA MET A 1 1.29 2.24 -6.75
C MET A 1 -0.13 1.94 -7.14
N GLU A 2 -0.51 0.72 -7.08
CA GLU A 2 -1.84 0.29 -7.47
C GLU A 2 -2.54 -0.39 -6.30
N GLY A 3 -3.86 -0.18 -6.18
CA GLY A 3 -4.68 -0.89 -5.23
C GLY A 3 -5.01 -2.28 -5.75
N SER A 4 -4.76 -3.31 -4.94
CA SER A 4 -5.03 -4.69 -5.29
C SER A 4 -5.74 -5.41 -4.15
N GLU A 5 -6.57 -6.38 -4.49
CA GLU A 5 -7.13 -7.29 -3.51
C GLU A 5 -6.14 -8.40 -3.18
N MET A 6 -6.09 -8.78 -1.93
CA MET A 6 -5.30 -9.90 -1.47
C MET A 6 -6.17 -11.16 -1.35
N ALA A 7 -5.53 -12.33 -1.17
CA ALA A 7 -6.20 -13.62 -1.18
C ALA A 7 -7.42 -13.73 -0.26
N LYS A 8 -7.48 -12.96 0.82
CA LYS A 8 -8.64 -12.91 1.72
C LYS A 8 -9.53 -11.69 1.47
N LYS A 9 -9.47 -11.13 0.26
CA LYS A 9 -10.24 -9.96 -0.16
C LYS A 9 -9.97 -8.70 0.67
N ARG A 10 -8.78 -8.59 1.22
CA ARG A 10 -8.36 -7.37 1.90
C ARG A 10 -7.63 -6.48 0.90
N PRO A 11 -8.00 -5.20 0.79
CA PRO A 11 -7.30 -4.30 -0.11
C PRO A 11 -5.91 -3.98 0.43
N GLY A 12 -4.99 -3.74 -0.48
CA GLY A 12 -3.65 -3.31 -0.16
C GLY A 12 -3.09 -2.47 -1.29
N VAL A 13 -2.02 -1.77 -1.00
CA VAL A 13 -1.32 -0.93 -1.98
C VAL A 13 0.02 -1.58 -2.30
N VAL A 14 0.28 -1.78 -3.59
CA VAL A 14 1.59 -2.25 -4.05
C VAL A 14 2.54 -1.07 -3.99
N ILE A 15 3.55 -1.16 -3.13
CA ILE A 15 4.53 -0.10 -2.93
C ILE A 15 5.87 -0.38 -3.60
N SER A 16 6.12 -1.62 -4.00
CA SER A 16 7.34 -1.95 -4.74
C SER A 16 7.26 -1.38 -6.16
N PRO A 17 8.41 -0.94 -6.72
CA PRO A 17 8.42 -0.34 -8.06
C PRO A 17 8.14 -1.36 -9.16
N ASP A 18 7.63 -0.87 -10.28
CA ASP A 18 7.22 -1.71 -11.40
C ASP A 18 8.33 -2.62 -11.90
N GLU A 19 9.57 -2.14 -11.91
CA GLU A 19 10.71 -2.94 -12.35
C GLU A 19 10.89 -4.17 -11.47
N MET A 20 10.83 -4.00 -10.14
CA MET A 20 10.90 -5.14 -9.22
C MET A 20 9.71 -6.07 -9.43
N ASN A 21 8.53 -5.51 -9.56
CA ASN A 21 7.29 -6.28 -9.74
C ASN A 21 7.32 -7.12 -11.00
N HIS A 22 8.01 -6.62 -12.03
CA HIS A 22 8.15 -7.34 -13.29
C HIS A 22 9.05 -8.57 -13.16
N PHE A 23 10.16 -8.43 -12.45
CA PHE A 23 11.16 -9.50 -12.38
C PHE A 23 10.96 -10.49 -11.24
N LEU A 24 10.36 -10.05 -10.13
CA LEU A 24 10.20 -10.88 -8.96
C LEU A 24 8.87 -11.64 -8.98
N LYS A 25 8.84 -12.77 -8.29
CA LYS A 25 7.60 -13.53 -8.06
C LYS A 25 6.77 -12.96 -6.92
N THR A 26 7.29 -11.95 -6.26
CA THR A 26 6.65 -11.29 -5.12
C THR A 26 6.44 -9.82 -5.41
N VAL A 27 5.53 -9.21 -4.64
CA VAL A 27 5.39 -7.76 -4.57
C VAL A 27 5.40 -7.34 -3.11
N THR A 28 5.81 -6.11 -2.86
CA THR A 28 5.76 -5.53 -1.52
C THR A 28 4.50 -4.70 -1.39
N ILE A 29 3.72 -4.98 -0.36
CA ILE A 29 2.43 -4.32 -0.15
C ILE A 29 2.34 -3.68 1.24
N ALA A 30 1.45 -2.70 1.35
CA ALA A 30 0.98 -2.16 2.61
C ALA A 30 -0.55 -2.29 2.64
N PRO A 31 -1.12 -2.87 3.70
CA PRO A 31 -2.57 -3.07 3.74
C PRO A 31 -3.32 -1.76 3.95
N LEU A 32 -4.53 -1.70 3.39
CA LEU A 32 -5.51 -0.65 3.65
C LEU A 32 -6.39 -1.14 4.80
N THR A 33 -6.51 -0.33 5.84
CA THR A 33 -7.34 -0.65 7.00
C THR A 33 -8.40 0.43 7.21
N SER A 34 -9.57 0.00 7.71
CA SER A 34 -10.63 0.92 8.13
C SER A 34 -10.36 1.53 9.51
N ASN A 35 -9.39 1.02 10.24
CA ASN A 35 -9.00 1.58 11.53
C ASN A 35 -8.27 2.91 11.30
N MET A 36 -8.87 4.00 11.76
CA MET A 36 -8.40 5.37 11.54
C MET A 36 -7.41 5.84 12.62
N TRP A 37 -6.55 4.94 13.08
CA TRP A 37 -5.53 5.28 14.06
C TRP A 37 -4.57 6.32 13.48
N SER A 38 -4.58 7.54 14.05
CA SER A 38 -3.84 8.68 13.52
C SER A 38 -2.42 8.70 14.10
N VAL A 39 -1.49 8.10 13.40
CA VAL A 39 -0.06 8.06 13.73
C VAL A 39 0.77 8.34 12.47
N HIS A 40 2.05 8.63 12.65
CA HIS A 40 2.90 9.06 11.53
C HIS A 40 3.06 8.00 10.43
N TRP A 41 3.02 6.72 10.78
CA TRP A 41 3.23 5.62 9.86
C TRP A 41 1.94 5.04 9.28
N ARG A 42 0.82 5.71 9.49
CA ARG A 42 -0.46 5.40 8.89
C ARG A 42 -0.90 6.58 8.04
N VAL A 43 -1.06 6.36 6.73
CA VAL A 43 -1.40 7.43 5.79
C VAL A 43 -2.87 7.36 5.44
N ARG A 44 -3.58 8.46 5.68
CA ARG A 44 -4.99 8.56 5.34
C ARG A 44 -5.16 8.60 3.83
N VAL A 45 -6.07 7.80 3.31
CA VAL A 45 -6.45 7.78 1.90
C VAL A 45 -7.97 7.72 1.78
N PHE A 46 -8.46 8.13 0.61
CA PHE A 46 -9.87 7.98 0.24
C PHE A 46 -9.90 7.10 -0.99
N PHE A 47 -10.52 5.93 -0.88
CA PHE A 47 -10.54 4.96 -1.95
C PHE A 47 -11.89 4.25 -1.98
N ASP A 48 -12.44 4.10 -3.19
CA ASP A 48 -13.70 3.40 -3.42
C ASP A 48 -14.85 3.96 -2.54
N GLY A 49 -14.90 5.30 -2.42
CA GLY A 49 -15.95 5.99 -1.67
C GLY A 49 -15.78 5.94 -0.15
N GLN A 50 -14.65 5.45 0.35
CA GLN A 50 -14.43 5.28 1.78
C GLN A 50 -13.09 5.87 2.23
N ASN A 51 -13.07 6.37 3.46
CA ASN A 51 -11.83 6.74 4.13
C ASN A 51 -11.15 5.50 4.70
N GLY A 52 -9.83 5.45 4.63
CA GLY A 52 -9.04 4.39 5.21
C GLY A 52 -7.64 4.87 5.52
N MET A 53 -6.84 3.98 6.06
CA MET A 53 -5.43 4.25 6.37
C MET A 53 -4.57 3.18 5.71
N ILE A 54 -3.47 3.62 5.09
CA ILE A 54 -2.44 2.69 4.62
C ILE A 54 -1.50 2.41 5.79
N ALA A 55 -1.40 1.14 6.18
CA ALA A 55 -0.62 0.72 7.33
C ALA A 55 0.82 0.42 6.93
N LEU A 56 1.67 1.44 6.96
CA LEU A 56 3.08 1.28 6.60
C LEU A 56 3.88 0.52 7.66
N ASP A 57 3.33 0.32 8.83
CA ASP A 57 3.89 -0.56 9.86
C ASP A 57 3.64 -2.05 9.57
N HIS A 58 2.83 -2.37 8.57
CA HIS A 58 2.52 -3.73 8.15
C HIS A 58 2.98 -4.04 6.73
N ILE A 59 4.01 -3.34 6.26
CA ILE A 59 4.62 -3.62 4.96
C ILE A 59 5.15 -5.05 4.95
N ARG A 60 4.86 -5.79 3.88
CA ARG A 60 5.32 -7.15 3.72
C ARG A 60 5.41 -7.57 2.26
N SER A 61 6.24 -8.55 1.96
CA SER A 61 6.27 -9.22 0.67
C SER A 61 5.21 -10.30 0.62
N VAL A 62 4.53 -10.38 -0.50
CA VAL A 62 3.56 -11.45 -0.77
C VAL A 62 3.82 -12.02 -2.16
N SER A 63 3.51 -13.31 -2.34
CA SER A 63 3.56 -13.92 -3.66
C SER A 63 2.52 -13.28 -4.58
N LYS A 64 2.90 -13.04 -5.84
CA LYS A 64 1.96 -12.54 -6.85
C LYS A 64 0.72 -13.43 -7.00
N THR A 65 0.87 -14.73 -6.76
CA THR A 65 -0.26 -15.66 -6.86
C THR A 65 -1.32 -15.42 -5.78
N ARG A 66 -0.98 -14.68 -4.73
CA ARG A 66 -1.91 -14.33 -3.65
C ARG A 66 -2.64 -13.02 -3.89
N LEU A 67 -2.27 -12.30 -4.93
CA LEU A 67 -2.97 -11.06 -5.30
C LEU A 67 -4.21 -11.40 -6.09
N GLY A 68 -5.29 -10.69 -5.80
CA GLY A 68 -6.47 -10.66 -6.63
C GLY A 68 -6.35 -9.59 -7.71
N ASP A 69 -7.49 -9.08 -8.14
CA ASP A 69 -7.54 -8.07 -9.19
C ASP A 69 -7.00 -6.73 -8.71
N CYS A 70 -6.46 -5.95 -9.64
CA CYS A 70 -6.19 -4.54 -9.42
C CYS A 70 -7.53 -3.80 -9.37
N ILE A 71 -7.80 -3.15 -8.24
CA ILE A 71 -9.10 -2.49 -7.99
C ILE A 71 -9.04 -0.98 -8.15
N GLY A 72 -7.90 -0.45 -8.61
CA GLY A 72 -7.75 0.97 -8.87
C GLY A 72 -6.38 1.49 -8.50
N SER A 73 -6.28 2.81 -8.41
CA SER A 73 -5.04 3.50 -8.06
C SER A 73 -5.34 4.61 -7.06
N LEU A 74 -4.37 4.90 -6.20
CA LEU A 74 -4.45 6.04 -5.30
C LEU A 74 -4.22 7.34 -6.08
N GLN A 75 -4.65 8.45 -5.50
CA GLN A 75 -4.39 9.77 -6.06
C GLN A 75 -2.91 10.11 -5.91
N MET A 76 -2.41 10.93 -6.83
CA MET A 76 -0.99 11.31 -6.82
C MET A 76 -0.59 12.01 -5.51
N SER A 77 -1.48 12.82 -4.94
CA SER A 77 -1.23 13.48 -3.65
C SER A 77 -1.04 12.46 -2.53
N GLU A 78 -1.82 11.39 -2.53
CA GLU A 78 -1.72 10.31 -1.54
C GLU A 78 -0.43 9.52 -1.72
N ILE A 79 -0.06 9.23 -2.98
CA ILE A 79 1.18 8.53 -3.31
C ILE A 79 2.40 9.31 -2.82
N LYS A 80 2.40 10.62 -2.99
CA LYS A 80 3.49 11.48 -2.52
C LYS A 80 3.65 11.42 -1.00
N ILE A 81 2.55 11.44 -0.27
CA ILE A 81 2.57 11.33 1.19
C ILE A 81 3.10 9.96 1.62
N ILE A 82 2.67 8.89 0.95
CA ILE A 82 3.14 7.54 1.23
C ILE A 82 4.65 7.43 1.02
N LYS A 83 5.15 7.94 -0.11
CA LYS A 83 6.58 7.92 -0.42
C LYS A 83 7.39 8.70 0.61
N HIS A 84 6.91 9.87 0.99
CA HIS A 84 7.57 10.69 2.02
C HIS A 84 7.60 9.96 3.36
N THR A 85 6.50 9.34 3.74
CA THR A 85 6.39 8.61 5.00
C THR A 85 7.34 7.41 5.03
N ILE A 86 7.41 6.65 3.94
CA ILE A 86 8.35 5.52 3.82
C ILE A 86 9.79 6.01 3.98
N LYS A 87 10.13 7.10 3.31
CA LYS A 87 11.46 7.68 3.43
C LYS A 87 11.78 8.07 4.87
N THR A 88 10.85 8.73 5.53
CA THR A 88 11.01 9.14 6.94
C THR A 88 11.19 7.93 7.85
N MET A 89 10.42 6.86 7.65
CA MET A 89 10.47 5.67 8.50
C MET A 89 11.76 4.88 8.34
N PHE A 90 12.27 4.73 7.11
CA PHE A 90 13.33 3.78 6.81
C PHE A 90 14.66 4.42 6.44
N VAL A 91 14.68 5.69 6.16
CA VAL A 91 15.90 6.41 5.76
C VAL A 91 16.24 7.52 6.74
N ASP A 92 15.28 8.37 7.06
CA ASP A 92 15.52 9.63 7.79
C ASP A 92 14.96 9.60 9.23
N TYR A 93 14.74 8.45 9.79
CA TYR A 93 14.21 8.38 11.15
C TYR A 93 15.17 8.92 12.19
#